data_f013f84f85ab64af2ebbd33577320dcf
#
_entry.id   f013f84f85ab64af2ebbd33577320dcf
#
_cell.length_a   1.000
_cell.length_b   1.000
_cell.length_c   1.000
_cell.angle_alpha   90.00
_cell.angle_beta   90.00
_cell.angle_gamma   90.00
#
_symmetry.space_group_name_H-M   'P 1'
#
loop_
_entity.id
_entity.type
_entity.pdbx_description
1 polymer ?
#
loop_
_entity_poly.entity_id
_entity_poly.type
_entity_poly.pdbx_seq_one_letter_code
_entity_poly.pdbx_strand_id
1 'polypeptide(L)'
;MGEIFVSGPDAETFVNFIFTNEIRGFEPGKVLYGMMCHPDGGVVDDLLVYREFEPEHFLLVVNAANIDKDFAWIEEQSKKFDVKVVNESDSWGQIAVQGPDAEKTVLDVLGLAPAADLAFYTYYEAEWNGTRMVVSRTGYTGEDGFELYTTHENIVEIWNKLIEAGVKPCGLGCRDTLRFEAGLPLYGDELSETITPIEAGLGMFCKLDKEFIGRDVLAMQKEEGTAKKLVGIEIEDKAIPRASYPVESEDGTQVGVVTTGYHSISLDKSICFAMVQT
;
A
#
# COMPACT_ATOMS: atom_id res chain seq x y z
N MET A 1 2.84 -5.50 8.57
CA MET A 1 1.70 -5.56 7.62
C MET A 1 0.90 -6.82 7.93
N GLY A 2 -0.24 -7.05 7.28
CA GLY A 2 -0.96 -8.31 7.39
C GLY A 2 -0.78 -9.13 6.13
N GLU A 3 -0.57 -10.42 6.30
CA GLU A 3 -0.32 -11.38 5.22
C GLU A 3 -1.49 -12.36 5.13
N ILE A 4 -2.35 -12.16 4.11
CA ILE A 4 -3.55 -12.97 3.86
C ILE A 4 -3.35 -13.74 2.57
N PHE A 5 -3.45 -15.08 2.66
CA PHE A 5 -3.29 -15.96 1.52
C PHE A 5 -4.66 -16.37 0.96
N VAL A 6 -4.78 -16.34 -0.36
CA VAL A 6 -5.95 -16.80 -1.10
C VAL A 6 -5.53 -17.86 -2.09
N SER A 7 -6.16 -19.03 -2.03
CA SER A 7 -5.87 -20.15 -2.94
C SER A 7 -7.12 -20.90 -3.33
N GLY A 8 -7.08 -21.61 -4.45
CA GLY A 8 -8.17 -22.45 -4.93
C GLY A 8 -8.59 -22.15 -6.36
N PRO A 9 -9.47 -22.98 -6.93
CA PRO A 9 -9.86 -22.90 -8.34
C PRO A 9 -10.41 -21.54 -8.80
N ASP A 10 -11.05 -20.79 -7.88
CA ASP A 10 -11.63 -19.48 -8.18
C ASP A 10 -10.75 -18.31 -7.67
N ALA A 11 -9.51 -18.57 -7.22
CA ALA A 11 -8.70 -17.55 -6.55
C ALA A 11 -8.44 -16.32 -7.43
N GLU A 12 -8.05 -16.48 -8.70
CA GLU A 12 -7.87 -15.37 -9.63
C GLU A 12 -9.15 -14.57 -9.83
N THR A 13 -10.28 -15.25 -10.04
CA THR A 13 -11.58 -14.61 -10.23
C THR A 13 -12.01 -13.85 -8.97
N PHE A 14 -11.83 -14.46 -7.81
CA PHE A 14 -12.19 -13.87 -6.53
C PHE A 14 -11.34 -12.65 -6.19
N VAL A 15 -10.02 -12.78 -6.24
CA VAL A 15 -9.11 -11.64 -5.96
C VAL A 15 -9.36 -10.52 -6.96
N ASN A 16 -9.59 -10.83 -8.24
CA ASN A 16 -9.93 -9.82 -9.24
C ASN A 16 -11.28 -9.12 -8.96
N PHE A 17 -12.23 -9.81 -8.34
CA PHE A 17 -13.54 -9.25 -7.97
C PHE A 17 -13.49 -8.33 -6.76
N ILE A 18 -12.63 -8.60 -5.77
CA ILE A 18 -12.50 -7.75 -4.57
C ILE A 18 -11.49 -6.61 -4.72
N PHE A 19 -10.69 -6.59 -5.78
CA PHE A 19 -9.57 -5.68 -5.98
C PHE A 19 -9.83 -4.74 -7.17
N THR A 20 -9.53 -3.46 -7.03
CA THR A 20 -9.80 -2.44 -8.06
C THR A 20 -8.92 -2.55 -9.29
N ASN A 21 -7.69 -3.08 -9.16
CA ASN A 21 -6.78 -3.25 -10.28
C ASN A 21 -6.99 -4.61 -10.97
N GLU A 22 -6.45 -4.80 -12.18
CA GLU A 22 -6.62 -6.01 -12.98
C GLU A 22 -5.48 -6.99 -12.71
N ILE A 23 -5.80 -8.18 -12.19
CA ILE A 23 -4.82 -9.24 -11.92
C ILE A 23 -4.83 -10.38 -12.94
N ARG A 24 -5.87 -10.47 -13.78
CA ARG A 24 -5.95 -11.54 -14.78
C ARG A 24 -4.85 -11.40 -15.83
N GLY A 25 -4.21 -12.51 -16.14
CA GLY A 25 -3.12 -12.56 -17.11
C GLY A 25 -1.78 -12.00 -16.60
N PHE A 26 -1.68 -11.70 -15.30
CA PHE A 26 -0.39 -11.35 -14.70
C PHE A 26 0.48 -12.61 -14.54
N GLU A 27 1.76 -12.46 -14.88
CA GLU A 27 2.73 -13.54 -14.69
C GLU A 27 3.05 -13.73 -13.19
N PRO A 28 3.35 -14.95 -12.74
CA PRO A 28 3.89 -15.19 -11.41
C PRO A 28 5.12 -14.32 -11.11
N GLY A 29 5.27 -13.90 -9.87
CA GLY A 29 6.34 -12.97 -9.47
C GLY A 29 5.98 -11.49 -9.68
N LYS A 30 4.78 -11.17 -10.15
CA LYS A 30 4.29 -9.79 -10.24
C LYS A 30 3.57 -9.35 -8.97
N VAL A 31 3.66 -8.04 -8.71
CA VAL A 31 2.98 -7.35 -7.59
C VAL A 31 2.13 -6.23 -8.16
N LEU A 32 0.96 -6.01 -7.57
CA LEU A 32 0.07 -4.90 -7.94
C LEU A 32 -0.41 -4.16 -6.70
N TYR A 33 -0.43 -2.84 -6.80
CA TYR A 33 -1.11 -1.98 -5.85
C TYR A 33 -2.54 -1.68 -6.31
N GLY A 34 -3.45 -1.59 -5.37
CA GLY A 34 -4.83 -1.17 -5.57
C GLY A 34 -5.61 -1.19 -4.28
N MET A 35 -6.91 -1.12 -4.36
CA MET A 35 -7.80 -1.02 -3.22
C MET A 35 -8.86 -2.12 -3.23
N MET A 36 -9.38 -2.44 -2.06
CA MET A 36 -10.67 -3.06 -1.84
C MET A 36 -11.68 -1.97 -1.52
N CYS A 37 -12.88 -2.04 -2.08
CA CYS A 37 -13.92 -1.03 -1.89
C CYS A 37 -15.22 -1.63 -1.36
N HIS A 38 -15.97 -0.81 -0.63
CA HIS A 38 -17.38 -1.05 -0.32
C HIS A 38 -18.26 -0.82 -1.56
N PRO A 39 -19.51 -1.33 -1.59
CA PRO A 39 -20.41 -1.10 -2.72
C PRO A 39 -20.72 0.38 -3.01
N ASP A 40 -20.59 1.27 -2.03
CA ASP A 40 -20.72 2.72 -2.18
C ASP A 40 -19.43 3.43 -2.62
N GLY A 41 -18.36 2.67 -2.90
CA GLY A 41 -17.09 3.17 -3.39
C GLY A 41 -16.09 3.57 -2.31
N GLY A 42 -16.47 3.63 -1.04
CA GLY A 42 -15.53 3.87 0.06
C GLY A 42 -14.47 2.78 0.15
N VAL A 43 -13.25 3.14 0.57
CA VAL A 43 -12.12 2.20 0.60
C VAL A 43 -12.17 1.33 1.85
N VAL A 44 -12.18 0.00 1.67
CA VAL A 44 -11.99 -0.97 2.76
C VAL A 44 -10.55 -0.94 3.23
N ASP A 45 -9.60 -1.10 2.32
CA ASP A 45 -8.16 -0.92 2.53
C ASP A 45 -7.43 -0.79 1.19
N ASP A 46 -6.22 -0.23 1.22
CA ASP A 46 -5.27 -0.29 0.10
C ASP A 46 -4.21 -1.35 0.39
N LEU A 47 -3.83 -2.10 -0.63
CA LEU A 47 -3.01 -3.30 -0.46
C LEU A 47 -2.12 -3.59 -1.66
N LEU A 48 -1.13 -4.45 -1.42
CA LEU A 48 -0.37 -5.11 -2.47
C LEU A 48 -0.92 -6.52 -2.69
N VAL A 49 -1.13 -6.90 -3.94
CA VAL A 49 -1.49 -8.25 -4.37
C VAL A 49 -0.30 -8.86 -5.10
N TYR A 50 0.20 -9.97 -4.58
CA TYR A 50 1.28 -10.78 -5.14
C TYR A 50 0.69 -11.99 -5.86
N ARG A 51 1.04 -12.18 -7.14
CA ARG A 51 0.74 -13.44 -7.82
C ARG A 51 1.86 -14.43 -7.52
N GLU A 52 1.53 -15.47 -6.76
CA GLU A 52 2.50 -16.48 -6.35
C GLU A 52 2.93 -17.39 -7.50
N PHE A 53 4.06 -18.08 -7.32
CA PHE A 53 4.59 -19.01 -8.32
C PHE A 53 3.78 -20.31 -8.37
N GLU A 54 3.12 -20.67 -7.28
CA GLU A 54 2.15 -21.74 -7.27
C GLU A 54 0.86 -21.28 -7.97
N PRO A 55 0.32 -22.07 -8.92
CA PRO A 55 -0.91 -21.71 -9.64
C PRO A 55 -2.09 -21.50 -8.68
N GLU A 56 -2.93 -20.52 -9.00
CA GLU A 56 -4.12 -20.18 -8.21
C GLU A 56 -3.82 -19.79 -6.74
N HIS A 57 -2.63 -19.21 -6.51
CA HIS A 57 -2.23 -18.72 -5.20
C HIS A 57 -1.88 -17.23 -5.27
N PHE A 58 -2.38 -16.48 -4.28
CA PHE A 58 -2.16 -15.04 -4.11
C PHE A 58 -1.85 -14.71 -2.66
N LEU A 59 -0.88 -13.81 -2.47
CA LEU A 59 -0.63 -13.17 -1.18
C LEU A 59 -1.16 -11.73 -1.25
N LEU A 60 -2.02 -11.37 -0.31
CA LEU A 60 -2.57 -10.04 -0.11
C LEU A 60 -1.86 -9.43 1.11
N VAL A 61 -1.16 -8.32 0.90
CA VAL A 61 -0.46 -7.60 1.99
C VAL A 61 -1.25 -6.35 2.33
N VAL A 62 -1.96 -6.39 3.46
CA VAL A 62 -2.86 -5.35 3.95
C VAL A 62 -2.22 -4.49 5.03
N ASN A 63 -2.80 -3.33 5.35
CA ASN A 63 -2.32 -2.45 6.40
C ASN A 63 -2.42 -3.12 7.78
N ALA A 64 -1.36 -2.99 8.59
CA ALA A 64 -1.25 -3.66 9.89
C ALA A 64 -2.41 -3.33 10.86
N ALA A 65 -2.90 -2.10 10.85
CA ALA A 65 -4.02 -1.68 11.69
C ALA A 65 -5.36 -2.26 11.25
N ASN A 66 -5.45 -2.78 10.03
CA ASN A 66 -6.70 -3.23 9.41
C ASN A 66 -6.80 -4.76 9.29
N ILE A 67 -5.81 -5.54 9.74
CA ILE A 67 -5.71 -7.00 9.52
C ILE A 67 -7.03 -7.71 9.82
N ASP A 68 -7.59 -7.52 11.02
CA ASP A 68 -8.80 -8.22 11.45
C ASP A 68 -10.04 -7.79 10.62
N LYS A 69 -10.16 -6.50 10.35
CA LYS A 69 -11.23 -5.92 9.53
C LYS A 69 -11.17 -6.46 8.11
N ASP A 70 -10.00 -6.43 7.52
CA ASP A 70 -9.78 -6.83 6.13
C ASP A 70 -9.96 -8.33 5.95
N PHE A 71 -9.40 -9.14 6.86
CA PHE A 71 -9.58 -10.59 6.83
C PHE A 71 -11.07 -10.96 6.93
N ALA A 72 -11.81 -10.37 7.87
CA ALA A 72 -13.24 -10.62 8.02
C ALA A 72 -14.03 -10.20 6.76
N TRP A 73 -13.66 -9.08 6.13
CA TRP A 73 -14.30 -8.60 4.91
C TRP A 73 -14.00 -9.54 3.73
N ILE A 74 -12.74 -9.94 3.54
CA ILE A 74 -12.31 -10.86 2.48
C ILE A 74 -13.00 -12.23 2.66
N GLU A 75 -13.04 -12.76 3.89
CA GLU A 75 -13.72 -14.01 4.21
C GLU A 75 -15.21 -13.94 3.89
N GLU A 76 -15.89 -12.84 4.20
CA GLU A 76 -17.31 -12.64 3.84
C GLU A 76 -17.53 -12.65 2.33
N GLN A 77 -16.67 -11.95 1.56
CA GLN A 77 -16.79 -11.90 0.11
C GLN A 77 -16.45 -13.24 -0.56
N SER A 78 -15.61 -14.07 0.06
CA SER A 78 -15.17 -15.36 -0.49
C SER A 78 -16.27 -16.44 -0.54
N LYS A 79 -17.35 -16.30 0.22
CA LYS A 79 -18.39 -17.36 0.40
C LYS A 79 -19.06 -17.88 -0.87
N LYS A 80 -18.93 -17.14 -1.97
CA LYS A 80 -19.53 -17.50 -3.27
C LYS A 80 -18.53 -18.14 -4.25
N PHE A 81 -17.28 -18.32 -3.81
CA PHE A 81 -16.16 -18.78 -4.62
C PHE A 81 -15.55 -20.06 -4.02
N ASP A 82 -15.02 -20.90 -4.86
CA ASP A 82 -14.27 -22.09 -4.41
C ASP A 82 -12.81 -21.67 -4.10
N VAL A 83 -12.66 -21.02 -2.97
CA VAL A 83 -11.37 -20.51 -2.48
C VAL A 83 -11.16 -20.79 -1.00
N LYS A 84 -9.91 -20.89 -0.61
CA LYS A 84 -9.46 -20.90 0.78
C LYS A 84 -8.81 -19.56 1.07
N VAL A 85 -9.24 -18.88 2.14
CA VAL A 85 -8.64 -17.64 2.65
C VAL A 85 -8.01 -17.94 4.00
N VAL A 86 -6.75 -17.58 4.20
CA VAL A 86 -6.00 -17.83 5.43
C VAL A 86 -5.27 -16.58 5.85
N ASN A 87 -5.47 -16.16 7.09
CA ASN A 87 -4.65 -15.11 7.71
C ASN A 87 -3.43 -15.75 8.36
N GLU A 88 -2.24 -15.47 7.84
CA GLU A 88 -0.97 -15.97 8.38
C GLU A 88 -0.11 -14.86 9.01
N SER A 89 -0.67 -13.66 9.21
CA SER A 89 0.06 -12.48 9.68
C SER A 89 0.87 -12.73 10.96
N ASP A 90 0.37 -13.59 11.86
CA ASP A 90 1.10 -13.94 13.09
C ASP A 90 2.34 -14.81 12.84
N SER A 91 2.53 -15.34 11.66
CA SER A 91 3.67 -16.19 11.29
C SER A 91 4.73 -15.46 10.47
N TRP A 92 4.39 -14.28 9.98
CA TRP A 92 5.24 -13.48 9.08
C TRP A 92 5.71 -12.19 9.76
N GLY A 93 6.89 -11.76 9.38
CA GLY A 93 7.41 -10.43 9.68
C GLY A 93 7.91 -9.76 8.41
N GLN A 94 7.97 -8.43 8.42
CA GLN A 94 8.39 -7.63 7.28
C GLN A 94 9.48 -6.63 7.66
N ILE A 95 10.50 -6.50 6.81
CA ILE A 95 11.48 -5.41 6.84
C ILE A 95 11.44 -4.68 5.50
N ALA A 96 11.36 -3.35 5.55
CA ALA A 96 11.55 -2.49 4.38
C ALA A 96 12.97 -1.90 4.40
N VAL A 97 13.76 -2.21 3.36
CA VAL A 97 15.12 -1.66 3.12
C VAL A 97 14.99 -0.69 1.97
N GLN A 98 15.07 0.61 2.25
CA GLN A 98 14.69 1.67 1.32
C GLN A 98 15.78 2.72 1.15
N GLY A 99 15.82 3.35 -0.02
CA GLY A 99 16.72 4.44 -0.35
C GLY A 99 17.74 4.10 -1.44
N PRO A 100 18.56 5.06 -1.87
CA PRO A 100 19.49 4.89 -3.00
C PRO A 100 20.50 3.75 -2.85
N ASP A 101 20.85 3.37 -1.63
CA ASP A 101 21.78 2.28 -1.33
C ASP A 101 21.07 0.95 -1.02
N ALA A 102 19.73 0.87 -1.17
CA ALA A 102 18.95 -0.32 -0.79
C ALA A 102 19.37 -1.57 -1.58
N GLU A 103 19.50 -1.47 -2.91
CA GLU A 103 19.94 -2.58 -3.76
C GLU A 103 21.32 -3.07 -3.32
N LYS A 104 22.29 -2.17 -3.22
CA LYS A 104 23.63 -2.52 -2.77
C LYS A 104 23.63 -3.20 -1.39
N THR A 105 22.82 -2.70 -0.48
CA THR A 105 22.68 -3.27 0.88
C THR A 105 22.11 -4.69 0.83
N VAL A 106 21.04 -4.91 0.08
CA VAL A 106 20.41 -6.23 -0.04
C VAL A 106 21.36 -7.25 -0.68
N LEU A 107 22.13 -6.82 -1.69
CA LEU A 107 23.10 -7.69 -2.34
C LEU A 107 24.32 -8.00 -1.45
N ASP A 108 24.95 -6.97 -0.91
CA ASP A 108 26.27 -7.10 -0.24
C ASP A 108 26.13 -7.61 1.21
N VAL A 109 25.10 -7.15 1.94
CA VAL A 109 24.91 -7.48 3.37
C VAL A 109 24.11 -8.77 3.55
N LEU A 110 23.05 -8.94 2.74
CA LEU A 110 22.17 -10.10 2.87
C LEU A 110 22.48 -11.22 1.89
N GLY A 111 23.31 -10.97 0.89
CA GLY A 111 23.71 -11.98 -0.09
C GLY A 111 22.60 -12.35 -1.08
N LEU A 112 21.58 -11.51 -1.24
CA LEU A 112 20.39 -11.76 -2.05
C LEU A 112 20.63 -11.34 -3.52
N ALA A 113 21.61 -11.93 -4.17
CA ALA A 113 22.05 -11.58 -5.52
C ALA A 113 20.93 -11.51 -6.58
N PRO A 114 19.91 -12.38 -6.60
CA PRO A 114 18.82 -12.28 -7.57
C PRO A 114 17.98 -10.98 -7.46
N ALA A 115 18.08 -10.25 -6.35
CA ALA A 115 17.38 -8.97 -6.19
C ALA A 115 17.81 -7.91 -7.21
N ALA A 116 19.03 -7.99 -7.75
CA ALA A 116 19.55 -7.08 -8.78
C ALA A 116 18.75 -7.13 -10.09
N ASP A 117 18.16 -8.28 -10.40
CA ASP A 117 17.41 -8.51 -11.65
C ASP A 117 15.91 -8.17 -11.51
N LEU A 118 15.44 -7.84 -10.31
CA LEU A 118 14.04 -7.49 -10.08
C LEU A 118 13.68 -6.14 -10.71
N ALA A 119 12.63 -6.13 -11.51
CA ALA A 119 11.97 -4.89 -11.88
C ALA A 119 11.11 -4.36 -10.71
N PHE A 120 10.83 -3.07 -10.70
CA PHE A 120 9.90 -2.48 -9.75
C PHE A 120 8.51 -3.15 -9.83
N TYR A 121 7.92 -3.46 -8.70
CA TYR A 121 6.69 -4.25 -8.55
C TYR A 121 6.82 -5.69 -9.06
N THR A 122 7.99 -6.30 -8.82
CA THR A 122 8.19 -7.74 -8.95
C THR A 122 8.87 -8.31 -7.72
N TYR A 123 8.77 -9.62 -7.54
CA TYR A 123 9.40 -10.33 -6.44
C TYR A 123 9.93 -11.69 -6.87
N TYR A 124 10.78 -12.26 -6.05
CA TYR A 124 11.16 -13.68 -6.13
C TYR A 124 11.12 -14.31 -4.74
N GLU A 125 11.11 -15.63 -4.72
CA GLU A 125 11.21 -16.40 -3.49
C GLU A 125 12.65 -16.84 -3.25
N ALA A 126 13.11 -16.64 -2.04
CA ALA A 126 14.40 -17.09 -1.53
C ALA A 126 14.20 -18.01 -0.33
N GLU A 127 15.29 -18.64 0.09
CA GLU A 127 15.36 -19.32 1.39
C GLU A 127 16.31 -18.56 2.31
N TRP A 128 15.88 -18.38 3.56
CA TRP A 128 16.71 -17.89 4.65
C TRP A 128 16.64 -18.86 5.79
N ASN A 129 17.79 -19.45 6.18
CA ASN A 129 17.85 -20.51 7.19
C ASN A 129 16.90 -21.70 6.92
N GLY A 130 16.72 -22.08 5.66
CA GLY A 130 15.81 -23.16 5.27
C GLY A 130 14.32 -22.80 5.33
N THR A 131 14.00 -21.53 5.47
CA THR A 131 12.61 -21.03 5.52
C THR A 131 12.35 -20.11 4.33
N ARG A 132 11.14 -20.18 3.77
CA ARG A 132 10.66 -19.30 2.69
C ARG A 132 10.83 -17.82 3.05
N MET A 133 11.34 -17.05 2.11
CA MET A 133 11.42 -15.61 2.17
C MET A 133 10.95 -15.00 0.85
N VAL A 134 10.04 -14.04 0.91
CA VAL A 134 9.66 -13.21 -0.22
C VAL A 134 10.57 -11.99 -0.27
N VAL A 135 11.20 -11.75 -1.40
CA VAL A 135 12.05 -10.57 -1.67
C VAL A 135 11.39 -9.77 -2.78
N SER A 136 10.81 -8.65 -2.42
CA SER A 136 9.99 -7.81 -3.30
C SER A 136 10.66 -6.46 -3.54
N ARG A 137 10.74 -6.01 -4.82
CA ARG A 137 11.19 -4.65 -5.14
C ARG A 137 10.00 -3.70 -5.09
N THR A 138 9.57 -3.43 -3.88
CA THR A 138 8.45 -2.57 -3.51
C THR A 138 8.84 -1.67 -2.35
N GLY A 139 8.03 -0.66 -2.04
CA GLY A 139 8.30 0.24 -0.92
C GLY A 139 7.25 1.35 -0.79
N TYR A 140 7.44 2.17 0.23
CA TYR A 140 6.51 3.24 0.61
C TYR A 140 7.28 4.55 0.91
N THR A 141 8.26 4.88 0.04
CA THR A 141 9.17 6.01 0.29
C THR A 141 9.39 6.91 -0.92
N GLY A 142 8.93 6.49 -2.11
CA GLY A 142 9.23 7.16 -3.36
C GLY A 142 10.66 6.90 -3.89
N GLU A 143 11.49 6.21 -3.12
CA GLU A 143 12.83 5.78 -3.49
C GLU A 143 12.85 4.29 -3.88
N ASP A 144 13.94 3.85 -4.49
CA ASP A 144 14.18 2.43 -4.71
C ASP A 144 14.31 1.68 -3.39
N GLY A 145 13.87 0.42 -3.38
CA GLY A 145 13.91 -0.36 -2.17
C GLY A 145 13.31 -1.74 -2.28
N PHE A 146 13.46 -2.48 -1.19
CA PHE A 146 12.97 -3.86 -1.07
C PHE A 146 12.18 -4.04 0.20
N GLU A 147 11.19 -4.89 0.11
CA GLU A 147 10.44 -5.41 1.25
C GLU A 147 10.70 -6.91 1.36
N LEU A 148 11.13 -7.35 2.53
CA LEU A 148 11.53 -8.71 2.83
C LEU A 148 10.52 -9.30 3.81
N TYR A 149 9.92 -10.42 3.46
CA TYR A 149 8.91 -11.12 4.28
C TYR A 149 9.41 -12.51 4.61
N THR A 150 9.45 -12.89 5.86
CA THR A 150 9.82 -14.23 6.34
C THR A 150 9.37 -14.40 7.80
N THR A 151 9.81 -15.45 8.48
CA THR A 151 9.46 -15.67 9.89
C THR A 151 10.03 -14.60 10.83
N HIS A 152 9.44 -14.43 12.01
CA HIS A 152 9.87 -13.45 12.99
C HIS A 152 11.33 -13.62 13.41
N GLU A 153 11.79 -14.87 13.59
CA GLU A 153 13.18 -15.17 13.94
C GLU A 153 14.15 -14.69 12.87
N ASN A 154 13.83 -14.96 11.62
CA ASN A 154 14.64 -14.54 10.48
C ASN A 154 14.63 -13.01 10.33
N ILE A 155 13.49 -12.34 10.55
CA ILE A 155 13.38 -10.87 10.52
C ILE A 155 14.29 -10.23 11.57
N VAL A 156 14.35 -10.79 12.78
CA VAL A 156 15.26 -10.28 13.83
C VAL A 156 16.72 -10.45 13.42
N GLU A 157 17.09 -11.59 12.84
CA GLU A 157 18.46 -11.82 12.34
C GLU A 157 18.82 -10.84 11.20
N ILE A 158 17.94 -10.70 10.21
CA ILE A 158 18.13 -9.78 9.08
C ILE A 158 18.28 -8.34 9.59
N TRP A 159 17.42 -7.91 10.51
CA TRP A 159 17.53 -6.60 11.14
C TRP A 159 18.89 -6.37 11.79
N ASN A 160 19.36 -7.33 12.58
CA ASN A 160 20.65 -7.22 13.26
C ASN A 160 21.81 -7.12 12.25
N LYS A 161 21.81 -7.94 11.21
CA LYS A 161 22.81 -7.86 10.11
C LYS A 161 22.84 -6.47 9.44
N LEU A 162 21.67 -5.90 9.18
CA LEU A 162 21.54 -4.57 8.59
C LEU A 162 22.10 -3.47 9.53
N ILE A 163 21.78 -3.54 10.82
CA ILE A 163 22.28 -2.61 11.82
C ILE A 163 23.82 -2.72 11.98
N GLU A 164 24.35 -3.94 12.05
CA GLU A 164 25.80 -4.21 12.11
C GLU A 164 26.54 -3.67 10.89
N ALA A 165 25.90 -3.69 9.72
CA ALA A 165 26.43 -3.11 8.48
C ALA A 165 26.30 -1.58 8.41
N GLY A 166 25.73 -0.94 9.44
CA GLY A 166 25.60 0.52 9.52
C GLY A 166 24.35 1.09 8.82
N VAL A 167 23.39 0.24 8.44
CA VAL A 167 22.10 0.71 7.92
C VAL A 167 21.36 1.44 9.03
N LYS A 168 20.81 2.60 8.73
CA LYS A 168 20.12 3.45 9.73
C LYS A 168 18.73 2.88 10.05
N PRO A 169 18.42 2.59 11.31
CA PRO A 169 17.06 2.25 11.71
C PRO A 169 16.17 3.49 11.61
N CYS A 170 15.01 3.33 10.99
CA CYS A 170 14.03 4.39 10.78
C CYS A 170 12.74 4.07 11.54
N GLY A 171 12.21 5.04 12.27
CA GLY A 171 10.95 4.92 13.00
C GLY A 171 9.74 5.29 12.16
N LEU A 172 8.54 5.14 12.73
CA LEU A 172 7.26 5.44 12.06
C LEU A 172 7.17 6.90 11.60
N GLY A 173 7.71 7.86 12.34
CA GLY A 173 7.73 9.25 11.91
C GLY A 173 8.55 9.48 10.63
N CYS A 174 9.69 8.78 10.46
CA CYS A 174 10.45 8.80 9.22
C CYS A 174 9.65 8.17 8.06
N ARG A 175 9.03 7.00 8.29
CA ARG A 175 8.16 6.34 7.30
C ARG A 175 7.04 7.27 6.84
N ASP A 176 6.41 7.99 7.77
CA ASP A 176 5.29 8.87 7.46
C ASP A 176 5.73 10.13 6.70
N THR A 177 6.85 10.74 7.05
CA THR A 177 7.38 11.89 6.29
C THR A 177 7.83 11.49 4.88
N LEU A 178 8.47 10.34 4.72
CA LEU A 178 8.92 9.85 3.40
C LEU A 178 7.73 9.56 2.48
N ARG A 179 6.72 8.79 2.93
CA ARG A 179 5.55 8.48 2.11
C ARG A 179 4.80 9.76 1.71
N PHE A 180 4.68 10.68 2.65
CA PHE A 180 3.98 11.94 2.46
C PHE A 180 4.68 12.82 1.40
N GLU A 181 6.00 13.00 1.48
CA GLU A 181 6.78 13.74 0.48
C GLU A 181 6.72 13.09 -0.91
N ALA A 182 6.57 11.76 -0.97
CA ALA A 182 6.40 11.01 -2.20
C ALA A 182 4.96 11.05 -2.76
N GLY A 183 4.02 11.68 -2.04
CA GLY A 183 2.62 11.76 -2.48
C GLY A 183 1.83 10.47 -2.26
N LEU A 184 2.29 9.56 -1.40
CA LEU A 184 1.64 8.28 -1.14
C LEU A 184 0.59 8.44 -0.02
N PRO A 185 -0.65 7.97 -0.23
CA PRO A 185 -1.72 8.07 0.76
C PRO A 185 -1.50 7.10 1.92
N LEU A 186 -2.14 7.40 3.06
CA LEU A 186 -2.25 6.50 4.21
C LEU A 186 -3.72 6.24 4.50
N TYR A 187 -4.08 4.95 4.69
CA TYR A 187 -5.41 4.60 5.16
C TYR A 187 -5.64 5.14 6.59
N GLY A 188 -6.76 5.79 6.79
CA GLY A 188 -7.08 6.52 8.01
C GLY A 188 -6.92 8.04 7.86
N ASP A 189 -6.09 8.49 6.92
CA ASP A 189 -5.85 9.91 6.61
C ASP A 189 -6.45 10.28 5.23
N GLU A 190 -5.83 9.81 4.14
CA GLU A 190 -6.24 10.11 2.76
C GLU A 190 -7.23 9.09 2.19
N LEU A 191 -7.28 7.89 2.75
CA LEU A 191 -8.19 6.81 2.41
C LEU A 191 -9.00 6.39 3.63
N SER A 192 -10.28 6.06 3.43
CA SER A 192 -11.16 5.55 4.48
C SER A 192 -12.43 4.95 3.88
N GLU A 193 -13.28 4.39 4.72
CA GLU A 193 -14.61 3.89 4.31
C GLU A 193 -15.53 4.97 3.71
N THR A 194 -15.21 6.25 3.90
CA THR A 194 -16.00 7.39 3.38
C THR A 194 -15.27 8.21 2.31
N ILE A 195 -14.10 7.76 1.90
CA ILE A 195 -13.29 8.36 0.82
C ILE A 195 -13.13 7.31 -0.28
N THR A 196 -13.44 7.71 -1.51
CA THR A 196 -13.27 6.83 -2.67
C THR A 196 -11.90 6.97 -3.29
N PRO A 197 -11.41 5.95 -4.03
CA PRO A 197 -10.17 6.06 -4.79
C PRO A 197 -10.14 7.24 -5.78
N ILE A 198 -11.29 7.61 -6.35
CA ILE A 198 -11.39 8.74 -7.29
C ILE A 198 -11.20 10.06 -6.55
N GLU A 199 -11.83 10.24 -5.39
CA GLU A 199 -11.65 11.41 -4.52
C GLU A 199 -10.19 11.55 -4.05
N ALA A 200 -9.54 10.43 -3.76
CA ALA A 200 -8.12 10.38 -3.34
C ALA A 200 -7.11 10.54 -4.50
N GLY A 201 -7.56 10.70 -5.74
CA GLY A 201 -6.67 10.84 -6.91
C GLY A 201 -6.03 9.53 -7.40
N LEU A 202 -6.51 8.38 -6.91
CA LEU A 202 -5.97 7.04 -7.19
C LEU A 202 -6.73 6.31 -8.31
N GLY A 203 -7.54 7.02 -9.09
CA GLY A 203 -8.35 6.44 -10.17
C GLY A 203 -7.56 5.66 -11.22
N MET A 204 -6.25 5.87 -11.34
CA MET A 204 -5.37 5.10 -12.24
C MET A 204 -5.26 3.61 -11.84
N PHE A 205 -5.47 3.30 -10.57
CA PHE A 205 -5.47 1.94 -10.03
C PHE A 205 -6.85 1.28 -10.06
N CYS A 206 -7.88 1.96 -10.57
CA CYS A 206 -9.23 1.43 -10.73
C CYS A 206 -9.47 1.08 -12.20
N LYS A 207 -9.48 -0.22 -12.52
CA LYS A 207 -9.73 -0.72 -13.88
C LYS A 207 -11.24 -0.88 -14.08
N LEU A 208 -11.90 0.20 -14.49
CA LEU A 208 -13.36 0.31 -14.59
C LEU A 208 -13.98 -0.50 -15.74
N ASP A 209 -13.17 -1.10 -16.57
CA ASP A 209 -13.56 -2.02 -17.66
C ASP A 209 -13.76 -3.48 -17.20
N LYS A 210 -13.50 -3.76 -15.92
CA LYS A 210 -13.78 -5.04 -15.27
C LYS A 210 -14.80 -4.91 -14.13
N GLU A 211 -15.41 -6.01 -13.73
CA GLU A 211 -16.30 -6.06 -12.57
C GLU A 211 -15.51 -6.19 -11.26
N PHE A 212 -15.82 -5.32 -10.29
CA PHE A 212 -15.34 -5.39 -8.91
C PHE A 212 -16.30 -4.64 -7.97
N ILE A 213 -16.19 -4.87 -6.68
CA ILE A 213 -17.06 -4.25 -5.68
C ILE A 213 -16.82 -2.72 -5.63
N GLY A 214 -17.89 -1.92 -5.79
CA GLY A 214 -17.82 -0.45 -5.82
C GLY A 214 -17.59 0.16 -7.20
N ARG A 215 -17.34 -0.64 -8.24
CA ARG A 215 -17.01 -0.18 -9.60
C ARG A 215 -17.97 0.86 -10.16
N ASP A 216 -19.29 0.65 -10.01
CA ASP A 216 -20.29 1.51 -10.65
C ASP A 216 -20.28 2.94 -10.08
N VAL A 217 -20.08 3.07 -8.77
CA VAL A 217 -19.93 4.37 -8.11
C VAL A 217 -18.65 5.07 -8.59
N LEU A 218 -17.54 4.33 -8.66
CA LEU A 218 -16.26 4.87 -9.13
C LEU A 218 -16.32 5.29 -10.61
N ALA A 219 -17.04 4.54 -11.44
CA ALA A 219 -17.25 4.87 -12.85
C ALA A 219 -18.07 6.18 -12.99
N MET A 220 -19.16 6.30 -12.24
CA MET A 220 -19.96 7.53 -12.20
C MET A 220 -19.12 8.74 -11.74
N GLN A 221 -18.34 8.60 -10.66
CA GLN A 221 -17.47 9.66 -10.17
C GLN A 221 -16.40 10.08 -11.17
N LYS A 222 -15.86 9.12 -11.95
CA LYS A 222 -14.88 9.43 -12.99
C LYS A 222 -15.50 10.21 -14.15
N GLU A 223 -16.76 9.95 -14.50
CA GLU A 223 -17.50 10.62 -15.59
C GLU A 223 -18.05 11.99 -15.15
N GLU A 224 -18.69 12.05 -13.99
CA GLU A 224 -19.43 13.24 -13.54
C GLU A 224 -18.60 14.16 -12.61
N GLY A 225 -17.46 13.67 -12.09
CA GLY A 225 -16.68 14.34 -11.07
C GLY A 225 -17.08 13.90 -9.65
N THR A 226 -16.29 14.33 -8.67
CA THR A 226 -16.49 14.02 -7.25
C THR A 226 -16.92 15.28 -6.50
N ALA A 227 -17.66 15.12 -5.40
CA ALA A 227 -18.05 16.25 -4.55
C ALA A 227 -16.88 16.83 -3.74
N LYS A 228 -15.82 16.05 -3.56
CA LYS A 228 -14.58 16.43 -2.87
C LYS A 228 -13.40 15.76 -3.54
N LYS A 229 -12.21 16.31 -3.34
CA LYS A 229 -10.96 15.74 -3.87
C LYS A 229 -9.78 16.01 -2.94
N LEU A 230 -8.82 15.10 -2.95
CA LEU A 230 -7.53 15.28 -2.30
C LEU A 230 -6.66 16.25 -3.11
N VAL A 231 -6.05 17.22 -2.42
CA VAL A 231 -5.11 18.17 -3.02
C VAL A 231 -3.88 18.33 -2.14
N GLY A 232 -2.74 18.63 -2.77
CA GLY A 232 -1.54 19.08 -2.08
C GLY A 232 -1.54 20.59 -1.96
N ILE A 233 -1.19 21.12 -0.78
CA ILE A 233 -1.15 22.56 -0.48
C ILE A 233 0.22 22.91 0.08
N GLU A 234 0.84 23.95 -0.48
CA GLU A 234 2.04 24.59 0.08
C GLU A 234 1.61 25.75 0.99
N ILE A 235 2.20 25.85 2.18
CA ILE A 235 1.94 26.89 3.14
C ILE A 235 2.98 28.00 2.99
N GLU A 236 2.55 29.23 2.76
CA GLU A 236 3.46 30.37 2.52
C GLU A 236 4.21 30.84 3.77
N ASP A 237 3.70 30.53 4.95
CA ASP A 237 4.35 30.87 6.20
C ASP A 237 5.05 29.66 6.86
N LYS A 238 5.56 29.83 8.09
CA LYS A 238 6.24 28.78 8.84
C LYS A 238 5.30 27.88 9.64
N ALA A 239 4.00 28.09 9.56
CA ALA A 239 3.04 27.25 10.26
C ALA A 239 3.05 25.84 9.66
N ILE A 240 2.88 24.83 10.51
CA ILE A 240 2.75 23.45 10.09
C ILE A 240 1.27 23.09 10.24
N PRO A 241 0.54 22.89 9.14
CA PRO A 241 -0.84 22.45 9.21
C PRO A 241 -0.89 21.01 9.76
N ARG A 242 -1.88 20.74 10.61
CA ARG A 242 -2.07 19.41 11.19
C ARG A 242 -3.39 18.81 10.75
N ALA A 243 -3.46 17.49 10.82
CA ALA A 243 -4.69 16.77 10.54
C ALA A 243 -5.88 17.41 11.28
N SER A 244 -7.03 17.45 10.62
CA SER A 244 -8.27 18.07 11.08
C SER A 244 -8.29 19.62 11.13
N TYR A 245 -7.23 20.31 10.72
CA TYR A 245 -7.29 21.77 10.55
C TYR A 245 -8.22 22.13 9.39
N PRO A 246 -9.08 23.15 9.54
CA PRO A 246 -9.94 23.59 8.45
C PRO A 246 -9.12 24.23 7.32
N VAL A 247 -9.58 24.00 6.09
CA VAL A 247 -9.14 24.77 4.91
C VAL A 247 -10.27 25.73 4.58
N GLU A 248 -9.96 27.01 4.55
CA GLU A 248 -10.92 28.09 4.30
C GLU A 248 -10.56 28.83 3.02
N SER A 249 -11.59 29.30 2.32
CA SER A 249 -11.45 30.27 1.21
C SER A 249 -11.19 31.68 1.74
N GLU A 250 -10.85 32.61 0.87
CA GLU A 250 -10.52 34.01 1.25
C GLU A 250 -11.66 34.72 1.99
N ASP A 251 -12.90 34.32 1.76
CA ASP A 251 -14.09 34.87 2.46
C ASP A 251 -14.38 34.23 3.82
N GLY A 252 -13.54 33.26 4.26
CA GLY A 252 -13.68 32.54 5.52
C GLY A 252 -14.63 31.35 5.47
N THR A 253 -15.11 30.94 4.29
CA THR A 253 -15.92 29.74 4.13
C THR A 253 -15.04 28.50 4.23
N GLN A 254 -15.38 27.56 5.11
CA GLN A 254 -14.65 26.28 5.15
C GLN A 254 -14.93 25.46 3.91
N VAL A 255 -13.88 25.16 3.14
CA VAL A 255 -13.93 24.40 1.89
C VAL A 255 -13.29 23.02 1.99
N GLY A 256 -12.67 22.69 3.12
CA GLY A 256 -12.02 21.40 3.27
C GLY A 256 -11.43 21.18 4.67
N VAL A 257 -10.68 20.08 4.78
CA VAL A 257 -9.98 19.69 6.00
C VAL A 257 -8.62 19.08 5.61
N VAL A 258 -7.58 19.46 6.37
CA VAL A 258 -6.24 18.86 6.27
C VAL A 258 -6.29 17.39 6.70
N THR A 259 -5.77 16.49 5.89
CA THR A 259 -5.61 15.08 6.22
C THR A 259 -4.24 14.79 6.84
N THR A 260 -3.16 15.19 6.17
CA THR A 260 -1.78 15.06 6.64
C THR A 260 -1.00 16.35 6.40
N GLY A 261 -0.14 16.76 7.34
CA GLY A 261 0.70 17.95 7.13
C GLY A 261 1.96 17.95 7.95
N TYR A 262 3.06 18.32 7.29
CA TYR A 262 4.41 18.36 7.85
C TYR A 262 5.22 19.53 7.29
N HIS A 263 6.31 19.83 7.97
CA HIS A 263 7.41 20.55 7.34
C HIS A 263 8.23 19.53 6.53
N SER A 264 8.20 19.65 5.21
CA SER A 264 8.96 18.80 4.31
C SER A 264 10.46 19.05 4.49
N ILE A 265 11.19 17.98 4.75
CA ILE A 265 12.67 18.05 4.90
C ILE A 265 13.31 18.28 3.52
N SER A 266 12.80 17.63 2.47
CA SER A 266 13.35 17.72 1.12
C SER A 266 13.10 19.08 0.46
N LEU A 267 11.93 19.69 0.71
CA LEU A 267 11.53 20.96 0.10
C LEU A 267 11.87 22.18 0.98
N ASP A 268 12.17 21.97 2.27
CA ASP A 268 12.31 23.02 3.30
C ASP A 268 11.09 23.95 3.36
N LYS A 269 9.89 23.36 3.27
CA LYS A 269 8.59 24.05 3.24
C LYS A 269 7.55 23.31 4.05
N SER A 270 6.57 24.02 4.59
CA SER A 270 5.39 23.39 5.17
C SER A 270 4.40 23.04 4.05
N ILE A 271 4.00 21.79 4.00
CA ILE A 271 3.05 21.26 3.02
C ILE A 271 2.00 20.38 3.70
N CYS A 272 0.86 20.24 3.08
CA CYS A 272 -0.18 19.30 3.55
C CYS A 272 -0.95 18.68 2.39
N PHE A 273 -1.57 17.54 2.68
CA PHE A 273 -2.73 17.06 1.95
C PHE A 273 -4.00 17.56 2.61
N ALA A 274 -5.00 17.87 1.81
CA ALA A 274 -6.31 18.25 2.29
C ALA A 274 -7.40 17.68 1.38
N MET A 275 -8.49 17.25 1.98
CA MET A 275 -9.71 16.89 1.28
C MET A 275 -10.57 18.15 1.14
N VAL A 276 -10.75 18.63 -0.09
CA VAL A 276 -11.48 19.86 -0.37
C VAL A 276 -12.71 19.61 -1.24
N GLN A 277 -13.74 20.44 -1.06
CA GLN A 277 -14.95 20.45 -1.89
C GLN A 277 -14.58 20.92 -3.32
N THR A 278 -15.24 20.33 -4.33
CA THR A 278 -15.01 20.64 -5.77
C THR A 278 -16.08 21.59 -6.33
#